data_6f76e72270996649e2ee81e37f1bc30c
#
_entry.id   6f76e72270996649e2ee81e37f1bc30c
#
_cell.length_a   1.000
_cell.length_b   1.000
_cell.length_c   1.000
_cell.angle_alpha   90.00
_cell.angle_beta   90.00
_cell.angle_gamma   90.00
#
_symmetry.space_group_name_H-M   'P 1'
#
loop_
_entity.id
_entity.type
_entity.pdbx_description
1 polymer ?
#
loop_
_entity_poly.entity_id
_entity_poly.type
_entity_poly.pdbx_seq_one_letter_code
_entity_poly.pdbx_strand_id
1 'polypeptide(L)'
;MNSGILLVDKPQGITSHDVVARTRRLAGTRKIGHAGTLDPMATGLLVLGVNHATRLLHHLVGLDKEYLATIRLGWDTTTDDAEGEPLAAASEARITDVTEASIAASMTRLTGTIEQVPSAVSAVKVAGRRAYQRVRDGEEVELAARTVTVSAFELLGLRTGDGVVDLDVRVECSSGTYVRALARDLGADLGTGGHLTSLRRTRIGPFRVDEAAPLERLDVAASLMRPADAARRVLPVAPLTPAQAIDLGHGKRVEASDEFAEAAGAPIAAIGPDDRLVAIVERRGGTLKVVTGFPNEEAPA
;
A
#
# COMPACT_ATOMS: atom_id res chain seq x y z
N MET A 1 -0.66 19.73 17.86
CA MET A 1 -1.38 19.05 16.77
C MET A 1 -1.70 17.64 17.23
N ASN A 2 -2.93 17.19 17.05
CA ASN A 2 -3.42 15.88 17.48
C ASN A 2 -2.82 14.73 16.64
N SER A 3 -2.88 13.52 17.17
CA SER A 3 -2.55 12.29 16.43
C SER A 3 -3.69 11.89 15.51
N GLY A 4 -3.36 11.35 14.33
CA GLY A 4 -4.37 10.86 13.39
C GLY A 4 -3.80 10.24 12.14
N ILE A 5 -4.71 9.76 11.29
CA ILE A 5 -4.41 9.25 9.96
C ILE A 5 -4.79 10.32 8.92
N LEU A 6 -3.93 10.50 7.93
CA LEU A 6 -4.19 11.34 6.77
C LEU A 6 -4.25 10.47 5.53
N LEU A 7 -5.23 10.73 4.69
CA LEU A 7 -5.33 10.19 3.34
C LEU A 7 -4.88 11.27 2.37
N VAL A 8 -3.80 11.01 1.64
CA VAL A 8 -3.19 11.99 0.73
C VAL A 8 -3.18 11.42 -0.69
N ASP A 9 -3.68 12.18 -1.64
CA ASP A 9 -3.52 11.89 -3.07
C ASP A 9 -2.14 12.40 -3.51
N LYS A 10 -1.20 11.45 -3.71
CA LYS A 10 0.16 11.74 -4.12
C LYS A 10 0.18 12.12 -5.61
N PRO A 11 0.71 13.29 -5.99
CA PRO A 11 0.94 13.61 -7.39
C PRO A 11 2.11 12.81 -7.97
N GLN A 12 2.22 12.79 -9.30
CA GLN A 12 3.34 12.22 -10.03
C GLN A 12 4.65 12.99 -9.79
N GLY A 13 5.78 12.33 -9.99
CA GLY A 13 7.12 12.94 -10.02
C GLY A 13 7.78 13.17 -8.66
N ILE A 14 7.13 12.80 -7.56
CA ILE A 14 7.71 12.90 -6.20
C ILE A 14 7.66 11.56 -5.47
N THR A 15 8.58 11.34 -4.56
CA THR A 15 8.62 10.13 -3.74
C THR A 15 7.61 10.17 -2.59
N SER A 16 7.26 9.01 -2.03
CA SER A 16 6.47 8.94 -0.78
C SER A 16 7.15 9.65 0.39
N HIS A 17 8.50 9.71 0.40
CA HIS A 17 9.26 10.45 1.41
C HIS A 17 9.13 11.97 1.25
N ASP A 18 9.01 12.49 0.03
CA ASP A 18 8.77 13.92 -0.23
C ASP A 18 7.39 14.32 0.28
N VAL A 19 6.37 13.46 0.09
CA VAL A 19 5.04 13.67 0.69
C VAL A 19 5.14 13.75 2.21
N VAL A 20 5.83 12.80 2.85
CA VAL A 20 6.07 12.83 4.30
C VAL A 20 6.80 14.12 4.73
N ALA A 21 7.83 14.53 3.99
CA ALA A 21 8.59 15.75 4.29
C ALA A 21 7.74 17.02 4.17
N ARG A 22 6.89 17.12 3.15
CA ARG A 22 5.93 18.23 3.01
C ARG A 22 4.90 18.23 4.14
N THR A 23 4.31 17.06 4.43
CA THR A 23 3.33 16.93 5.50
C THR A 23 3.92 17.25 6.87
N ARG A 24 5.19 16.92 7.14
CA ARG A 24 5.91 17.32 8.37
C ARG A 24 5.98 18.81 8.56
N ARG A 25 6.23 19.57 7.47
CA ARG A 25 6.25 21.04 7.50
C ARG A 25 4.86 21.61 7.77
N LEU A 26 3.84 21.10 7.08
CA LEU A 26 2.44 21.54 7.27
C LEU A 26 1.92 21.21 8.67
N ALA A 27 2.29 20.05 9.20
CA ALA A 27 1.85 19.56 10.49
C ALA A 27 2.66 20.13 11.69
N GLY A 28 3.80 20.76 11.47
CA GLY A 28 4.68 21.22 12.54
C GLY A 28 5.23 20.07 13.43
N THR A 29 5.31 18.83 12.91
CA THR A 29 5.82 17.67 13.65
C THR A 29 6.72 16.79 12.79
N ARG A 30 7.74 16.18 13.41
CA ARG A 30 8.63 15.22 12.77
C ARG A 30 8.09 13.78 12.77
N LYS A 31 7.09 13.50 13.62
CA LYS A 31 6.54 12.14 13.82
C LYS A 31 5.47 11.85 12.75
N ILE A 32 5.89 11.66 11.51
CA ILE A 32 5.03 11.25 10.39
C ILE A 32 5.70 10.10 9.64
N GLY A 33 4.92 9.06 9.35
CA GLY A 33 5.28 7.92 8.52
C GLY A 33 4.18 7.59 7.53
N HIS A 34 4.40 6.60 6.63
CA HIS A 34 3.40 6.14 5.67
C HIS A 34 3.22 4.62 5.69
N ALA A 35 2.05 4.13 5.25
CA ALA A 35 1.71 2.72 5.09
C ALA A 35 1.79 2.30 3.62
N GLY A 36 2.99 1.94 3.15
CA GLY A 36 3.22 1.45 1.80
C GLY A 36 3.71 2.52 0.82
N THR A 37 4.90 2.28 0.28
CA THR A 37 5.55 3.16 -0.70
C THR A 37 4.75 3.22 -2.00
N LEU A 38 4.76 4.38 -2.66
CA LEU A 38 4.45 4.58 -4.06
C LEU A 38 5.72 5.08 -4.75
N ASP A 39 6.00 4.55 -5.93
CA ASP A 39 7.10 4.98 -6.78
C ASP A 39 6.90 6.43 -7.26
N PRO A 40 7.94 7.14 -7.71
CA PRO A 40 7.81 8.54 -8.15
C PRO A 40 6.80 8.70 -9.29
N MET A 41 6.82 7.81 -10.29
CA MET A 41 5.90 7.82 -11.42
C MET A 41 4.44 7.56 -11.02
N ALA A 42 4.20 6.84 -9.92
CA ALA A 42 2.86 6.48 -9.47
C ALA A 42 2.15 7.62 -8.76
N THR A 43 0.83 7.66 -8.87
CA THR A 43 -0.07 8.61 -8.21
C THR A 43 -1.03 7.91 -7.26
N GLY A 44 -1.84 8.68 -6.54
CA GLY A 44 -2.98 8.15 -5.79
C GLY A 44 -2.72 8.01 -4.30
N LEU A 45 -3.52 7.16 -3.67
CA LEU A 45 -3.66 7.08 -2.21
C LEU A 45 -2.37 6.72 -1.48
N LEU A 46 -1.94 7.62 -0.61
CA LEU A 46 -0.89 7.40 0.38
C LEU A 46 -1.46 7.65 1.79
N VAL A 47 -1.45 6.62 2.61
CA VAL A 47 -1.92 6.70 4.01
C VAL A 47 -0.77 7.11 4.90
N LEU A 48 -0.91 8.23 5.63
CA LEU A 48 0.08 8.74 6.57
C LEU A 48 -0.44 8.64 8.00
N GLY A 49 0.45 8.33 8.93
CA GLY A 49 0.20 8.46 10.37
C GLY A 49 0.92 9.67 10.93
N VAL A 50 0.23 10.44 11.75
CA VAL A 50 0.74 11.64 12.43
C VAL A 50 0.87 11.37 13.91
N ASN A 51 1.98 11.75 14.53
CA ASN A 51 2.31 11.62 15.94
C ASN A 51 2.14 10.16 16.43
N HIS A 52 1.32 9.90 17.44
CA HIS A 52 1.13 8.55 17.99
C HIS A 52 0.40 7.60 17.03
N ALA A 53 -0.37 8.13 16.05
CA ALA A 53 -1.01 7.30 15.05
C ALA A 53 -0.03 6.63 14.06
N THR A 54 1.26 7.02 14.04
CA THR A 54 2.30 6.26 13.33
C THR A 54 2.38 4.81 13.78
N ARG A 55 1.99 4.50 15.01
CA ARG A 55 1.93 3.13 15.55
C ARG A 55 0.84 2.28 14.88
N LEU A 56 -0.23 2.90 14.38
CA LEU A 56 -1.32 2.21 13.69
C LEU A 56 -0.90 1.76 12.28
N LEU A 57 0.09 2.42 11.66
CA LEU A 57 0.55 2.11 10.30
C LEU A 57 0.98 0.66 10.12
N HIS A 58 1.50 0.02 11.17
CA HIS A 58 1.88 -1.40 11.13
C HIS A 58 0.70 -2.31 10.76
N HIS A 59 -0.51 -1.97 11.22
CA HIS A 59 -1.74 -2.70 10.94
C HIS A 59 -2.37 -2.33 9.57
N LEU A 60 -1.90 -1.24 8.95
CA LEU A 60 -2.39 -0.77 7.64
C LEU A 60 -1.53 -1.24 6.47
N VAL A 61 -0.23 -1.48 6.71
CA VAL A 61 0.72 -1.90 5.65
C VAL A 61 0.31 -3.23 5.01
N GLY A 62 -0.21 -4.18 5.79
CA GLY A 62 -0.61 -5.51 5.33
C GLY A 62 -1.91 -5.57 4.52
N LEU A 63 -2.71 -4.51 4.49
CA LEU A 63 -3.98 -4.48 3.78
C LEU A 63 -3.78 -4.67 2.26
N ASP A 64 -4.78 -5.21 1.59
CA ASP A 64 -4.86 -5.31 0.13
C ASP A 64 -4.92 -3.94 -0.53
N LYS A 65 -4.57 -3.87 -1.80
CA LYS A 65 -4.50 -2.64 -2.59
C LYS A 65 -5.21 -2.82 -3.91
N GLU A 66 -5.76 -1.71 -4.41
CA GLU A 66 -6.29 -1.62 -5.76
C GLU A 66 -5.53 -0.54 -6.54
N TYR A 67 -5.28 -0.85 -7.81
CA TYR A 67 -4.60 0.05 -8.73
C TYR A 67 -5.33 0.12 -10.06
N LEU A 68 -5.33 1.31 -10.66
CA LEU A 68 -5.54 1.51 -12.08
C LEU A 68 -4.17 1.75 -12.72
N ALA A 69 -3.92 1.08 -13.84
CA ALA A 69 -2.63 1.16 -14.52
C ALA A 69 -2.81 1.13 -16.04
N THR A 70 -1.83 1.68 -16.76
CA THR A 70 -1.67 1.45 -18.18
C THR A 70 -0.39 0.65 -18.39
N ILE A 71 -0.52 -0.51 -19.02
CA ILE A 71 0.59 -1.38 -19.42
C ILE A 71 0.83 -1.16 -20.91
N ARG A 72 2.06 -0.85 -21.29
CA ARG A 72 2.49 -0.81 -22.68
C ARG A 72 3.21 -2.09 -23.03
N LEU A 73 2.75 -2.76 -24.08
CA LEU A 73 3.39 -3.89 -24.74
C LEU A 73 4.14 -3.40 -25.97
N GLY A 74 5.34 -3.93 -26.22
CA GLY A 74 6.21 -3.56 -27.33
C GLY A 74 7.69 -3.64 -26.97
N TRP A 75 8.04 -3.35 -25.72
CA TRP A 75 9.39 -3.51 -25.17
C TRP A 75 9.37 -3.48 -23.64
N ASP A 76 10.40 -4.06 -23.06
CA ASP A 76 10.69 -3.92 -21.63
C ASP A 76 11.48 -2.65 -21.36
N THR A 77 11.51 -2.22 -20.09
CA THR A 77 12.39 -1.15 -19.62
C THR A 77 13.23 -1.63 -18.42
N THR A 78 14.34 -0.94 -18.14
CA THR A 78 15.24 -1.31 -17.03
C THR A 78 14.60 -1.22 -15.65
N THR A 79 13.46 -0.52 -15.49
CA THR A 79 12.74 -0.35 -14.22
C THR A 79 11.34 -0.97 -14.22
N ASP A 80 10.95 -1.64 -15.31
CA ASP A 80 9.61 -2.16 -15.57
C ASP A 80 8.53 -1.04 -15.60
N ASP A 81 8.93 0.22 -15.80
CA ASP A 81 8.06 1.40 -15.92
C ASP A 81 8.64 2.47 -16.88
N ALA A 82 7.90 3.55 -17.10
CA ALA A 82 8.27 4.60 -18.06
C ALA A 82 9.49 5.47 -17.64
N GLU A 83 10.01 5.31 -16.41
CA GLU A 83 11.22 6.02 -15.95
C GLU A 83 12.50 5.26 -16.36
N GLY A 84 12.38 4.01 -16.81
CA GLY A 84 13.50 3.17 -17.23
C GLY A 84 13.90 3.35 -18.69
N GLU A 85 15.16 3.03 -19.00
CA GLU A 85 15.64 2.99 -20.38
C GLU A 85 14.98 1.84 -21.14
N PRO A 86 14.49 2.08 -22.40
CA PRO A 86 13.93 1.02 -23.22
C PRO A 86 14.97 -0.07 -23.53
N LEU A 87 14.51 -1.32 -23.48
CA LEU A 87 15.27 -2.48 -23.94
C LEU A 87 14.89 -2.84 -25.39
N ALA A 88 15.28 -4.04 -25.85
CA ALA A 88 14.99 -4.47 -27.21
C ALA A 88 13.47 -4.48 -27.49
N ALA A 89 13.06 -3.83 -28.58
CA ALA A 89 11.67 -3.82 -29.03
C ALA A 89 11.27 -5.17 -29.64
N ALA A 90 10.00 -5.54 -29.48
CA ALA A 90 9.40 -6.67 -30.18
C ALA A 90 9.31 -6.38 -31.67
N SER A 91 9.24 -7.44 -32.49
CA SER A 91 8.97 -7.28 -33.90
C SER A 91 7.51 -6.86 -34.12
N GLU A 92 7.25 -6.15 -35.23
CA GLU A 92 5.88 -5.74 -35.63
C GLU A 92 4.92 -6.94 -35.73
N ALA A 93 5.40 -8.09 -36.22
CA ALA A 93 4.63 -9.32 -36.27
C ALA A 93 4.15 -9.78 -34.91
N ARG A 94 5.02 -9.70 -33.88
CA ARG A 94 4.65 -10.06 -32.51
C ARG A 94 3.58 -9.14 -31.94
N ILE A 95 3.66 -7.85 -32.21
CA ILE A 95 2.65 -6.87 -31.76
C ILE A 95 1.31 -7.11 -32.46
N THR A 96 1.34 -7.42 -33.76
CA THR A 96 0.13 -7.70 -34.55
C THR A 96 -0.58 -8.98 -34.11
N ASP A 97 0.17 -9.98 -33.60
CA ASP A 97 -0.37 -11.24 -33.09
C ASP A 97 -1.04 -11.11 -31.72
N VAL A 98 -0.89 -9.96 -31.03
CA VAL A 98 -1.55 -9.72 -29.73
C VAL A 98 -3.06 -9.53 -29.94
N THR A 99 -3.84 -10.39 -29.29
CA THR A 99 -5.31 -10.35 -29.33
C THR A 99 -5.87 -10.21 -27.93
N GLU A 100 -7.11 -9.73 -27.80
CA GLU A 100 -7.79 -9.70 -26.49
C GLU A 100 -7.84 -11.09 -25.83
N ALA A 101 -7.99 -12.14 -26.62
CA ALA A 101 -8.02 -13.52 -26.12
C ALA A 101 -6.65 -13.93 -25.54
N SER A 102 -5.54 -13.59 -26.20
CA SER A 102 -4.19 -13.88 -25.69
C SER A 102 -3.89 -13.08 -24.42
N ILE A 103 -4.29 -11.80 -24.38
CA ILE A 103 -4.18 -10.94 -23.19
C ILE A 103 -4.97 -11.54 -22.02
N ALA A 104 -6.25 -11.87 -22.22
CA ALA A 104 -7.11 -12.44 -21.18
C ALA A 104 -6.56 -13.77 -20.65
N ALA A 105 -6.04 -14.62 -21.52
CA ALA A 105 -5.42 -15.89 -21.12
C ALA A 105 -4.14 -15.65 -20.26
N SER A 106 -3.32 -14.67 -20.64
CA SER A 106 -2.11 -14.32 -19.86
C SER A 106 -2.47 -13.69 -18.52
N MET A 107 -3.43 -12.74 -18.48
CA MET A 107 -3.91 -12.13 -17.24
C MET A 107 -4.48 -13.19 -16.27
N THR A 108 -5.18 -14.20 -16.81
CA THR A 108 -5.69 -15.32 -16.00
C THR A 108 -4.57 -16.10 -15.30
N ARG A 109 -3.44 -16.33 -15.98
CA ARG A 109 -2.26 -17.01 -15.39
C ARG A 109 -1.57 -16.17 -14.30
N LEU A 110 -1.67 -14.84 -14.39
CA LEU A 110 -1.13 -13.89 -13.42
C LEU A 110 -2.13 -13.51 -12.31
N THR A 111 -3.29 -14.15 -12.27
CA THR A 111 -4.33 -13.98 -11.25
C THR A 111 -4.29 -15.15 -10.26
N GLY A 112 -4.64 -14.91 -9.00
CA GLY A 112 -4.57 -15.90 -7.91
C GLY A 112 -3.26 -15.77 -7.13
N THR A 113 -2.84 -16.86 -6.52
CA THR A 113 -1.57 -16.93 -5.78
C THR A 113 -0.44 -17.27 -6.75
N ILE A 114 0.51 -16.37 -6.90
CA ILE A 114 1.62 -16.48 -7.86
C ILE A 114 2.97 -16.25 -7.17
N GLU A 115 4.03 -16.80 -7.76
CA GLU A 115 5.41 -16.49 -7.41
C GLU A 115 5.89 -15.33 -8.29
N GLN A 116 6.16 -14.19 -7.69
CA GLN A 116 6.58 -12.96 -8.39
C GLN A 116 8.01 -12.59 -8.02
N VAL A 117 8.85 -12.36 -9.02
CA VAL A 117 10.15 -11.70 -8.84
C VAL A 117 9.93 -10.19 -8.85
N PRO A 118 10.23 -9.48 -7.76
CA PRO A 118 10.07 -8.02 -7.71
C PRO A 118 10.89 -7.30 -8.80
N SER A 119 10.46 -6.10 -9.18
CA SER A 119 11.27 -5.23 -10.05
C SER A 119 12.64 -4.94 -9.43
N ALA A 120 13.71 -4.92 -10.25
CA ALA A 120 15.08 -4.70 -9.79
C ALA A 120 15.25 -3.39 -9.02
N VAL A 121 14.58 -2.32 -9.49
CA VAL A 121 14.50 -1.03 -8.79
C VAL A 121 13.36 -1.07 -7.77
N SER A 122 13.60 -1.63 -6.59
CA SER A 122 12.59 -1.78 -5.54
C SER A 122 13.14 -1.44 -4.15
N ALA A 123 12.22 -1.26 -3.18
CA ALA A 123 12.56 -1.03 -1.78
C ALA A 123 12.96 -2.31 -1.03
N VAL A 124 13.02 -3.46 -1.69
CA VAL A 124 13.45 -4.75 -1.11
C VAL A 124 14.89 -4.61 -0.59
N LYS A 125 15.13 -5.14 0.60
CA LYS A 125 16.49 -5.19 1.17
C LYS A 125 17.17 -6.50 0.76
N VAL A 126 18.34 -6.37 0.13
CA VAL A 126 19.24 -7.49 -0.20
C VAL A 126 20.54 -7.25 0.55
N ALA A 127 20.94 -8.18 1.42
CA ALA A 127 22.12 -8.05 2.27
C ALA A 127 22.17 -6.72 3.06
N GLY A 128 21.03 -6.27 3.59
CA GLY A 128 20.92 -5.05 4.42
C GLY A 128 20.80 -3.72 3.66
N ARG A 129 21.08 -3.69 2.34
CA ARG A 129 20.93 -2.51 1.48
C ARG A 129 19.69 -2.64 0.60
N ARG A 130 19.02 -1.53 0.27
CA ARG A 130 17.83 -1.54 -0.61
C ARG A 130 18.28 -1.83 -2.06
N ALA A 131 17.48 -2.64 -2.80
CA ALA A 131 17.78 -3.05 -4.16
C ALA A 131 17.98 -1.85 -5.10
N TYR A 132 17.11 -0.83 -5.02
CA TYR A 132 17.24 0.39 -5.85
C TYR A 132 18.59 1.10 -5.66
N GLN A 133 19.20 1.00 -4.47
CA GLN A 133 20.46 1.65 -4.15
C GLN A 133 21.64 0.89 -4.77
N ARG A 134 21.55 -0.45 -4.79
CA ARG A 134 22.54 -1.32 -5.41
C ARG A 134 22.53 -1.18 -6.95
N VAL A 135 21.34 -1.16 -7.54
CA VAL A 135 21.18 -0.94 -8.99
C VAL A 135 21.77 0.42 -9.39
N ARG A 136 21.54 1.47 -8.60
CA ARG A 136 22.12 2.79 -8.83
C ARG A 136 23.63 2.82 -8.74
N ASP A 137 24.21 1.95 -7.91
CA ASP A 137 25.67 1.77 -7.77
C ASP A 137 26.25 0.83 -8.86
N GLY A 138 25.43 0.39 -9.86
CA GLY A 138 25.82 -0.45 -10.96
C GLY A 138 25.92 -1.95 -10.63
N GLU A 139 25.39 -2.37 -9.47
CA GLU A 139 25.38 -3.78 -9.06
C GLU A 139 24.20 -4.52 -9.70
N GLU A 140 24.44 -5.71 -10.25
CA GLU A 140 23.35 -6.65 -10.57
C GLU A 140 22.73 -7.18 -9.28
N VAL A 141 21.38 -7.15 -9.21
CA VAL A 141 20.63 -7.57 -8.04
C VAL A 141 19.68 -8.69 -8.41
N GLU A 142 20.03 -9.91 -8.04
CA GLU A 142 19.09 -11.03 -8.10
C GLU A 142 18.12 -10.94 -6.92
N LEU A 143 16.82 -10.88 -7.23
CA LEU A 143 15.75 -10.89 -6.24
C LEU A 143 15.07 -12.25 -6.23
N ALA A 144 14.91 -12.80 -5.03
CA ALA A 144 14.16 -14.02 -4.86
C ALA A 144 12.66 -13.78 -5.16
N ALA A 145 12.04 -14.75 -5.82
CA ALA A 145 10.60 -14.77 -5.98
C ALA A 145 9.88 -14.75 -4.61
N ARG A 146 8.69 -14.18 -4.59
CA ARG A 146 7.84 -14.08 -3.40
C ARG A 146 6.43 -14.45 -3.76
N THR A 147 5.80 -15.20 -2.88
CA THR A 147 4.38 -15.51 -3.00
C THR A 147 3.56 -14.24 -2.78
N VAL A 148 2.74 -13.87 -3.76
CA VAL A 148 1.77 -12.79 -3.68
C VAL A 148 0.41 -13.27 -4.19
N THR A 149 -0.67 -12.55 -3.84
CA THR A 149 -2.00 -12.85 -4.34
C THR A 149 -2.52 -11.69 -5.16
N VAL A 150 -2.87 -11.95 -6.41
CA VAL A 150 -3.59 -11.03 -7.29
C VAL A 150 -5.05 -11.48 -7.32
N SER A 151 -5.92 -10.80 -6.60
CA SER A 151 -7.33 -11.18 -6.47
C SER A 151 -8.16 -10.78 -7.70
N ALA A 152 -7.72 -9.74 -8.43
CA ALA A 152 -8.29 -9.33 -9.71
C ALA A 152 -7.22 -8.74 -10.61
N PHE A 153 -7.26 -9.09 -11.90
CA PHE A 153 -6.47 -8.47 -12.95
C PHE A 153 -7.37 -8.36 -14.18
N GLU A 154 -7.92 -7.17 -14.41
CA GLU A 154 -9.00 -6.93 -15.36
C GLU A 154 -8.57 -5.96 -16.45
N LEU A 155 -8.88 -6.28 -17.70
CA LEU A 155 -8.72 -5.38 -18.84
C LEU A 155 -9.91 -4.41 -18.89
N LEU A 156 -9.64 -3.12 -18.81
CA LEU A 156 -10.64 -2.05 -18.89
C LEU A 156 -10.71 -1.42 -20.28
N GLY A 157 -9.59 -1.41 -20.99
CA GLY A 157 -9.50 -0.84 -22.34
C GLY A 157 -8.24 -1.29 -23.05
N LEU A 158 -8.28 -1.27 -24.38
CA LEU A 158 -7.18 -1.63 -25.26
C LEU A 158 -7.06 -0.59 -26.37
N ARG A 159 -5.84 -0.14 -26.62
CA ARG A 159 -5.49 0.77 -27.72
C ARG A 159 -4.27 0.24 -28.45
N THR A 160 -4.34 0.23 -29.77
CA THR A 160 -3.23 -0.16 -30.66
C THR A 160 -2.81 1.02 -31.52
N GLY A 161 -1.53 1.20 -31.71
CA GLY A 161 -0.97 2.25 -32.56
C GLY A 161 0.55 2.33 -32.46
N ASP A 162 1.20 2.84 -33.49
CA ASP A 162 2.66 3.10 -33.52
C ASP A 162 3.54 1.91 -33.09
N GLY A 163 3.12 0.67 -33.42
CA GLY A 163 3.88 -0.54 -33.10
C GLY A 163 3.81 -0.96 -31.63
N VAL A 164 2.81 -0.48 -30.88
CA VAL A 164 2.57 -0.82 -29.46
C VAL A 164 1.10 -1.17 -29.21
N VAL A 165 0.87 -1.83 -28.06
CA VAL A 165 -0.47 -2.05 -27.52
C VAL A 165 -0.50 -1.51 -26.09
N ASP A 166 -1.38 -0.54 -25.81
CA ASP A 166 -1.63 -0.02 -24.49
C ASP A 166 -2.87 -0.66 -23.89
N LEU A 167 -2.72 -1.22 -22.69
CA LEU A 167 -3.77 -1.88 -21.92
C LEU A 167 -4.08 -1.04 -20.66
N ASP A 168 -5.30 -0.54 -20.56
CA ASP A 168 -5.77 0.02 -19.29
C ASP A 168 -6.32 -1.12 -18.44
N VAL A 169 -5.82 -1.26 -17.23
CA VAL A 169 -6.11 -2.39 -16.37
C VAL A 169 -6.48 -1.97 -14.95
N ARG A 170 -7.29 -2.80 -14.28
CA ARG A 170 -7.52 -2.76 -12.83
C ARG A 170 -6.86 -3.97 -12.19
N VAL A 171 -6.09 -3.72 -11.13
CA VAL A 171 -5.40 -4.75 -10.36
C VAL A 171 -5.79 -4.65 -8.90
N GLU A 172 -6.34 -5.75 -8.32
CA GLU A 172 -6.45 -5.91 -6.87
C GLU A 172 -5.45 -6.95 -6.40
N CYS A 173 -4.67 -6.63 -5.35
CA CYS A 173 -3.60 -7.50 -4.92
C CYS A 173 -3.24 -7.36 -3.44
N SER A 174 -2.61 -8.40 -2.92
CA SER A 174 -2.05 -8.41 -1.57
C SER A 174 -0.92 -7.39 -1.40
N SER A 175 -0.62 -7.05 -0.16
CA SER A 175 0.57 -6.27 0.16
C SER A 175 1.84 -6.96 -0.32
N GLY A 176 2.77 -6.19 -0.88
CA GLY A 176 4.06 -6.69 -1.39
C GLY A 176 4.05 -7.06 -2.87
N THR A 177 2.90 -7.03 -3.54
CA THR A 177 2.79 -7.20 -4.99
C THR A 177 3.37 -5.98 -5.73
N TYR A 178 4.13 -6.23 -6.79
CA TYR A 178 4.69 -5.22 -7.69
C TYR A 178 3.89 -5.18 -8.98
N VAL A 179 3.08 -4.14 -9.19
CA VAL A 179 2.29 -4.00 -10.43
C VAL A 179 3.20 -3.81 -11.64
N ARG A 180 4.39 -3.23 -11.47
CA ARG A 180 5.44 -3.16 -12.50
C ARG A 180 5.88 -4.55 -12.96
N ALA A 181 6.09 -5.45 -12.03
CA ALA A 181 6.45 -6.84 -12.37
C ALA A 181 5.30 -7.57 -13.07
N LEU A 182 4.03 -7.27 -12.74
CA LEU A 182 2.89 -7.84 -13.51
C LEU A 182 2.91 -7.37 -14.96
N ALA A 183 3.28 -6.10 -15.23
CA ALA A 183 3.39 -5.58 -16.58
C ALA A 183 4.51 -6.27 -17.37
N ARG A 184 5.70 -6.42 -16.76
CA ARG A 184 6.82 -7.17 -17.32
C ARG A 184 6.43 -8.63 -17.62
N ASP A 185 5.85 -9.32 -16.62
CA ASP A 185 5.52 -10.74 -16.72
C ASP A 185 4.43 -10.99 -17.77
N LEU A 186 3.45 -10.08 -17.90
CA LEU A 186 2.45 -10.09 -18.96
C LEU A 186 3.10 -9.93 -20.35
N GLY A 187 4.00 -8.96 -20.51
CA GLY A 187 4.72 -8.73 -21.75
C GLY A 187 5.64 -9.91 -22.13
N ALA A 188 6.31 -10.51 -21.14
CA ALA A 188 7.13 -11.70 -21.35
C ALA A 188 6.30 -12.92 -21.81
N ASP A 189 5.14 -13.16 -21.19
CA ASP A 189 4.24 -14.25 -21.53
C ASP A 189 3.63 -14.10 -22.95
N LEU A 190 3.42 -12.87 -23.40
CA LEU A 190 2.97 -12.55 -24.75
C LEU A 190 4.12 -12.47 -25.78
N GLY A 191 5.38 -12.48 -25.31
CA GLY A 191 6.57 -12.36 -26.16
C GLY A 191 6.78 -10.98 -26.78
N THR A 192 6.23 -9.93 -26.15
CA THR A 192 6.28 -8.55 -26.62
C THR A 192 7.16 -7.63 -25.78
N GLY A 193 7.56 -8.07 -24.57
CA GLY A 193 7.98 -7.15 -23.53
C GLY A 193 6.83 -6.28 -23.04
N GLY A 194 6.96 -5.72 -21.82
CA GLY A 194 5.92 -4.91 -21.23
C GLY A 194 6.38 -4.11 -20.02
N HIS A 195 5.87 -2.89 -19.88
CA HIS A 195 6.18 -1.99 -18.77
C HIS A 195 4.98 -1.10 -18.43
N LEU A 196 4.98 -0.49 -17.26
CA LEU A 196 3.96 0.48 -16.87
C LEU A 196 4.24 1.86 -17.48
N THR A 197 3.23 2.48 -18.09
CA THR A 197 3.25 3.91 -18.47
C THR A 197 2.48 4.79 -17.49
N SER A 198 1.53 4.22 -16.76
CA SER A 198 0.86 4.90 -15.65
C SER A 198 0.52 3.93 -14.53
N LEU A 199 0.48 4.45 -13.29
CA LEU A 199 0.06 3.70 -12.11
C LEU A 199 -0.63 4.63 -11.12
N ARG A 200 -1.84 4.29 -10.71
CA ARG A 200 -2.59 5.03 -9.70
C ARG A 200 -3.15 4.08 -8.65
N ARG A 201 -2.75 4.24 -7.39
CA ARG A 201 -3.35 3.49 -6.28
C ARG A 201 -4.67 4.11 -5.87
N THR A 202 -5.77 3.40 -6.05
CA THR A 202 -7.13 3.87 -5.77
C THR A 202 -7.62 3.46 -4.39
N ARG A 203 -7.07 2.35 -3.81
CA ARG A 203 -7.55 1.80 -2.53
C ARG A 203 -6.41 1.15 -1.73
N ILE A 204 -6.51 1.23 -0.41
CA ILE A 204 -5.74 0.45 0.58
C ILE A 204 -6.74 -0.04 1.63
N GLY A 205 -7.05 -1.35 1.65
CA GLY A 205 -8.11 -1.88 2.49
C GLY A 205 -9.41 -1.08 2.31
N PRO A 206 -10.00 -0.53 3.38
CA PRO A 206 -11.23 0.26 3.30
C PRO A 206 -11.00 1.75 2.93
N PHE A 207 -9.77 2.20 2.81
CA PHE A 207 -9.46 3.60 2.49
C PHE A 207 -9.39 3.82 0.98
N ARG A 208 -10.05 4.87 0.48
CA ARG A 208 -10.17 5.17 -0.95
C ARG A 208 -9.52 6.50 -1.30
N VAL A 209 -9.10 6.64 -2.54
CA VAL A 209 -8.43 7.86 -3.03
C VAL A 209 -9.39 9.04 -3.16
N ASP A 210 -10.69 8.79 -3.33
CA ASP A 210 -11.73 9.83 -3.36
C ASP A 210 -11.98 10.48 -1.99
N GLU A 211 -11.54 9.83 -0.89
CA GLU A 211 -11.50 10.41 0.45
C GLU A 211 -10.22 11.23 0.71
N ALA A 212 -9.23 11.17 -0.18
CA ALA A 212 -7.91 11.75 0.04
C ALA A 212 -7.83 13.22 -0.38
N ALA A 213 -7.12 14.03 0.41
CA ALA A 213 -6.82 15.39 0.02
C ALA A 213 -5.63 15.45 -0.96
N PRO A 214 -5.70 16.23 -2.07
CA PRO A 214 -4.55 16.51 -2.88
C PRO A 214 -3.44 17.17 -2.05
N LEU A 215 -2.19 16.71 -2.24
CA LEU A 215 -1.05 17.19 -1.44
C LEU A 215 -0.87 18.71 -1.49
N GLU A 216 -1.17 19.34 -2.63
CA GLU A 216 -1.03 20.77 -2.85
C GLU A 216 -2.03 21.60 -2.04
N ARG A 217 -3.16 21.00 -1.67
CA ARG A 217 -4.27 21.64 -0.93
C ARG A 217 -4.50 21.00 0.44
N LEU A 218 -3.51 20.23 0.93
CA LEU A 218 -3.64 19.50 2.19
C LEU A 218 -3.73 20.46 3.38
N ASP A 219 -4.93 20.57 3.95
CA ASP A 219 -5.13 21.10 5.31
C ASP A 219 -5.03 19.91 6.28
N VAL A 220 -3.92 19.86 7.01
CA VAL A 220 -3.65 18.73 7.91
C VAL A 220 -4.68 18.66 9.04
N ALA A 221 -5.11 19.79 9.59
CA ALA A 221 -6.03 19.82 10.72
C ALA A 221 -7.45 19.35 10.30
N ALA A 222 -7.92 19.84 9.15
CA ALA A 222 -9.25 19.49 8.63
C ALA A 222 -9.31 18.05 8.07
N SER A 223 -8.17 17.52 7.56
CA SER A 223 -8.11 16.20 6.94
C SER A 223 -7.73 15.08 7.91
N LEU A 224 -7.45 15.39 9.17
CA LEU A 224 -6.96 14.42 10.15
C LEU A 224 -8.08 13.52 10.66
N MET A 225 -8.08 12.25 10.26
CA MET A 225 -8.96 11.20 10.79
C MET A 225 -8.46 10.75 12.16
N ARG A 226 -9.37 10.66 13.15
CA ARG A 226 -8.99 10.18 14.50
C ARG A 226 -8.47 8.74 14.45
N PRO A 227 -7.51 8.36 15.30
CA PRO A 227 -6.99 6.98 15.34
C PRO A 227 -8.07 5.93 15.58
N ALA A 228 -9.09 6.23 16.41
CA ALA A 228 -10.20 5.33 16.67
C ALA A 228 -11.04 5.07 15.41
N ASP A 229 -11.32 6.10 14.61
CA ASP A 229 -12.10 5.97 13.38
C ASP A 229 -11.35 5.15 12.33
N ALA A 230 -10.04 5.38 12.20
CA ALA A 230 -9.20 4.57 11.32
C ALA A 230 -9.11 3.10 11.78
N ALA A 231 -8.97 2.87 13.08
CA ALA A 231 -8.90 1.52 13.65
C ALA A 231 -10.21 0.74 13.45
N ARG A 232 -11.37 1.38 13.60
CA ARG A 232 -12.69 0.78 13.35
C ARG A 232 -12.88 0.28 11.92
N ARG A 233 -12.22 0.93 10.96
CA ARG A 233 -12.32 0.51 9.56
C ARG A 233 -11.58 -0.79 9.26
N VAL A 234 -10.58 -1.16 10.08
CA VAL A 234 -9.63 -2.23 9.75
C VAL A 234 -9.53 -3.35 10.79
N LEU A 235 -10.03 -3.13 12.00
CA LEU A 235 -9.90 -4.05 13.12
C LEU A 235 -11.25 -4.27 13.80
N PRO A 236 -11.50 -5.47 14.36
CA PRO A 236 -12.56 -5.66 15.34
C PRO A 236 -12.43 -4.70 16.51
N VAL A 237 -13.53 -4.26 17.09
CA VAL A 237 -13.55 -3.26 18.16
C VAL A 237 -13.98 -3.86 19.48
N ALA A 238 -13.13 -3.72 20.51
CA ALA A 238 -13.51 -4.00 21.91
C ALA A 238 -13.86 -2.67 22.59
N PRO A 239 -15.16 -2.41 22.87
CA PRO A 239 -15.55 -1.26 23.68
C PRO A 239 -15.13 -1.48 25.13
N LEU A 240 -14.52 -0.45 25.73
CA LEU A 240 -14.00 -0.50 27.10
C LEU A 240 -14.90 0.28 28.04
N THR A 241 -15.02 -0.23 29.28
CA THR A 241 -15.52 0.60 30.39
C THR A 241 -14.44 1.62 30.80
N PRO A 242 -14.77 2.69 31.55
CA PRO A 242 -13.80 3.66 32.04
C PRO A 242 -12.65 3.00 32.83
N ALA A 243 -12.96 2.02 33.69
CA ALA A 243 -11.96 1.30 34.47
C ALA A 243 -11.01 0.49 33.58
N GLN A 244 -11.53 -0.25 32.59
CA GLN A 244 -10.73 -1.01 31.62
C GLN A 244 -9.85 -0.11 30.78
N ALA A 245 -10.33 1.06 30.37
CA ALA A 245 -9.54 2.03 29.61
C ALA A 245 -8.34 2.55 30.40
N ILE A 246 -8.51 2.79 31.70
CA ILE A 246 -7.44 3.18 32.62
C ILE A 246 -6.44 2.03 32.78
N ASP A 247 -6.92 0.81 33.05
CA ASP A 247 -6.05 -0.34 33.27
C ASP A 247 -5.25 -0.71 32.01
N LEU A 248 -5.86 -0.76 30.83
CA LEU A 248 -5.14 -0.96 29.57
C LEU A 248 -4.17 0.19 29.26
N GLY A 249 -4.55 1.44 29.58
CA GLY A 249 -3.66 2.60 29.46
C GLY A 249 -2.38 2.47 30.29
N HIS A 250 -2.45 1.78 31.42
CA HIS A 250 -1.31 1.44 32.26
C HIS A 250 -0.63 0.11 31.90
N GLY A 251 -1.07 -0.54 30.81
CA GLY A 251 -0.50 -1.81 30.33
C GLY A 251 -0.98 -3.05 31.10
N LYS A 252 -1.97 -2.93 32.00
CA LYS A 252 -2.57 -4.07 32.67
C LYS A 252 -3.46 -4.87 31.70
N ARG A 253 -3.73 -6.12 32.05
CA ARG A 253 -4.70 -6.96 31.33
C ARG A 253 -6.10 -6.70 31.87
N VAL A 254 -7.11 -6.78 30.97
CA VAL A 254 -8.53 -6.71 31.33
C VAL A 254 -9.25 -7.96 30.82
N GLU A 255 -10.41 -8.28 31.38
CA GLU A 255 -11.25 -9.38 30.87
C GLU A 255 -11.65 -9.15 29.41
N ALA A 256 -11.62 -10.22 28.62
CA ALA A 256 -12.07 -10.22 27.25
C ALA A 256 -13.53 -10.69 27.18
N SER A 257 -14.34 -10.04 26.36
CA SER A 257 -15.66 -10.55 25.99
C SER A 257 -15.55 -11.86 25.20
N ASP A 258 -16.52 -12.75 25.36
CA ASP A 258 -16.56 -14.03 24.64
C ASP A 258 -16.73 -13.88 23.13
N GLU A 259 -17.22 -12.72 22.64
CA GLU A 259 -17.32 -12.41 21.22
C GLU A 259 -15.95 -12.45 20.50
N PHE A 260 -14.84 -12.27 21.25
CA PHE A 260 -13.48 -12.38 20.72
C PHE A 260 -12.86 -13.77 20.89
N ALA A 261 -13.65 -14.80 21.16
CA ALA A 261 -13.16 -16.17 21.37
C ALA A 261 -12.39 -16.69 20.14
N GLU A 262 -12.90 -16.43 18.94
CA GLU A 262 -12.31 -16.85 17.67
C GLU A 262 -11.18 -15.93 17.18
N ALA A 263 -11.05 -14.74 17.75
CA ALA A 263 -10.01 -13.75 17.40
C ALA A 263 -8.67 -13.95 18.16
N ALA A 264 -8.41 -15.18 18.67
CA ALA A 264 -7.20 -15.44 19.45
C ALA A 264 -5.93 -15.12 18.64
N GLY A 265 -5.13 -14.17 19.15
CA GLY A 265 -3.90 -13.69 18.53
C GLY A 265 -4.08 -12.67 17.39
N ALA A 266 -5.32 -12.39 16.96
CA ALA A 266 -5.58 -11.32 16.01
C ALA A 266 -5.62 -9.93 16.72
N PRO A 267 -5.22 -8.85 16.02
CA PRO A 267 -5.27 -7.51 16.60
C PRO A 267 -6.72 -7.01 16.73
N ILE A 268 -7.04 -6.41 17.88
CA ILE A 268 -8.35 -5.85 18.24
C ILE A 268 -8.14 -4.40 18.67
N ALA A 269 -8.96 -3.47 18.21
CA ALA A 269 -8.94 -2.07 18.62
C ALA A 269 -9.71 -1.89 19.94
N ALA A 270 -9.03 -1.59 21.02
CA ALA A 270 -9.62 -1.30 22.31
C ALA A 270 -9.94 0.20 22.40
N ILE A 271 -11.25 0.53 22.42
CA ILE A 271 -11.75 1.90 22.33
C ILE A 271 -12.46 2.27 23.63
N GLY A 272 -12.04 3.37 24.23
CA GLY A 272 -12.61 3.93 25.46
C GLY A 272 -13.98 4.58 25.28
N PRO A 273 -14.68 4.90 26.38
CA PRO A 273 -16.01 5.54 26.34
C PRO A 273 -15.96 6.98 25.82
N ASP A 274 -14.78 7.61 25.82
CA ASP A 274 -14.48 8.92 25.24
C ASP A 274 -14.20 8.86 23.72
N ASP A 275 -14.49 7.70 23.10
CA ASP A 275 -14.26 7.44 21.68
C ASP A 275 -12.79 7.53 21.27
N ARG A 276 -11.89 7.24 22.21
CA ARG A 276 -10.43 7.25 22.01
C ARG A 276 -9.90 5.84 21.82
N LEU A 277 -8.99 5.66 20.84
CA LEU A 277 -8.20 4.43 20.73
C LEU A 277 -7.20 4.36 21.89
N VAL A 278 -7.44 3.46 22.84
CA VAL A 278 -6.58 3.25 24.01
C VAL A 278 -5.40 2.37 23.67
N ALA A 279 -5.68 1.25 22.97
CA ALA A 279 -4.64 0.29 22.58
C ALA A 279 -5.11 -0.57 21.39
N ILE A 280 -4.16 -1.14 20.67
CA ILE A 280 -4.38 -2.39 19.94
C ILE A 280 -4.00 -3.51 20.90
N VAL A 281 -4.89 -4.47 21.04
CA VAL A 281 -4.78 -5.59 21.98
C VAL A 281 -4.89 -6.93 21.24
N GLU A 282 -4.42 -8.00 21.88
CA GLU A 282 -4.67 -9.38 21.46
C GLU A 282 -5.37 -10.13 22.60
N ARG A 283 -6.26 -11.06 22.25
CA ARG A 283 -6.82 -11.99 23.22
C ARG A 283 -5.79 -13.06 23.58
N ARG A 284 -5.53 -13.22 24.87
CA ARG A 284 -4.67 -14.26 25.44
C ARG A 284 -5.43 -14.97 26.57
N GLY A 285 -5.99 -16.14 26.25
CA GLY A 285 -6.95 -16.80 27.16
C GLY A 285 -8.19 -15.94 27.35
N GLY A 286 -8.67 -15.76 28.57
CA GLY A 286 -9.82 -14.92 28.93
C GLY A 286 -9.52 -13.43 29.09
N THR A 287 -8.34 -12.92 28.64
CA THR A 287 -7.95 -11.53 28.84
C THR A 287 -7.47 -10.85 27.55
N LEU A 288 -7.61 -9.52 27.50
CA LEU A 288 -7.00 -8.65 26.49
C LEU A 288 -5.62 -8.17 27.00
N LYS A 289 -4.59 -8.34 26.16
CA LYS A 289 -3.23 -7.90 26.41
C LYS A 289 -2.86 -6.80 25.43
N VAL A 290 -2.29 -5.70 25.91
CA VAL A 290 -1.79 -4.60 25.08
C VAL A 290 -0.63 -5.07 24.20
N VAL A 291 -0.75 -4.82 22.89
CA VAL A 291 0.31 -4.96 21.89
C VAL A 291 0.87 -3.59 21.54
N THR A 292 -0.01 -2.61 21.31
CA THR A 292 0.37 -1.23 21.00
C THR A 292 -0.50 -0.26 21.78
N GLY A 293 0.09 0.52 22.68
CA GLY A 293 -0.62 1.53 23.46
C GLY A 293 -0.67 2.88 22.73
N PHE A 294 -1.76 3.62 22.93
CA PHE A 294 -1.92 5.00 22.45
C PHE A 294 -2.10 5.91 23.66
N PRO A 295 -1.13 6.79 23.93
CA PRO A 295 -1.21 7.68 25.10
C PRO A 295 -2.39 8.63 24.97
N ASN A 296 -2.89 9.08 26.14
CA ASN A 296 -3.85 10.17 26.17
C ASN A 296 -3.16 11.45 25.68
N GLU A 297 -3.71 12.08 24.66
CA GLU A 297 -3.27 13.42 24.27
C GLU A 297 -4.02 14.39 25.16
N GLU A 298 -3.35 14.96 26.15
CA GLU A 298 -3.90 16.05 26.93
C GLU A 298 -4.29 17.17 25.94
N ALA A 299 -5.49 17.70 26.10
CA ALA A 299 -5.90 18.89 25.36
C ALA A 299 -4.82 19.96 25.57
N PRO A 300 -4.40 20.70 24.54
CA PRO A 300 -3.48 21.81 24.73
C PRO A 300 -4.09 22.77 25.75
N ALA A 301 -3.30 23.05 26.79
CA ALA A 301 -3.68 23.97 27.84
C ALA A 301 -3.91 25.38 27.27
#